data_fab597f5e2088b2ec45121ff481d68af
#
_entry.id   fab597f5e2088b2ec45121ff481d68af
#
_cell.length_a   1.000
_cell.length_b   1.000
_cell.length_c   1.000
_cell.angle_alpha   90.00
_cell.angle_beta   90.00
_cell.angle_gamma   90.00
#
_symmetry.space_group_name_H-M   'P 1'
#
loop_
_entity.id
_entity.type
_entity.pdbx_description
1 polymer ?
#
loop_
_entity_poly.entity_id
_entity_poly.type
_entity_poly.pdbx_seq_one_letter_code
_entity_poly.pdbx_strand_id
1 'polypeptide(L)'
;AFPDAHITYQRNKKTGAVYVYSVRSYWDKEKKAPRNKQLYLGKLNQETGELVPSTRRKPRKKEKAPGSEGAVAKVAGPCLLLQKIAEDTGLAAILKKCFPQSYKAILSLVFFIAQKGLPLSRCEAWSASHLHPFGEPIASQRVTELLRSITEDDRQRFLALWLQKITEDDYLCYDITSISSYSQGN
;
A
#
# COMPACT_ATOMS: atom_id res chain seq x y z
N ALA A 1 -25.77 15.15 28.18
CA ALA A 1 -25.41 16.54 27.87
C ALA A 1 -23.97 16.79 28.33
N PHE A 2 -23.28 17.73 27.70
CA PHE A 2 -21.97 18.15 28.19
C PHE A 2 -22.16 19.03 29.44
N PRO A 3 -21.29 18.95 30.46
CA PRO A 3 -21.25 19.99 31.49
C PRO A 3 -20.91 21.32 30.79
N ASP A 4 -21.53 22.41 31.22
CA ASP A 4 -21.39 23.77 30.64
C ASP A 4 -21.86 23.91 29.16
N ALA A 5 -22.80 23.10 28.72
CA ALA A 5 -23.39 23.23 27.40
C ALA A 5 -24.75 23.91 27.43
N HIS A 6 -25.04 24.71 26.41
CA HIS A 6 -26.39 25.24 26.19
C HIS A 6 -27.21 24.36 25.26
N ILE A 7 -28.52 24.40 25.39
CA ILE A 7 -29.42 23.63 24.51
C ILE A 7 -29.84 24.53 23.34
N THR A 8 -29.75 23.97 22.12
CA THR A 8 -30.12 24.64 20.88
C THR A 8 -31.18 23.84 20.14
N TYR A 9 -32.20 24.54 19.64
CA TYR A 9 -33.29 23.95 18.86
C TYR A 9 -33.09 24.29 17.38
N GLN A 10 -33.08 23.24 16.52
CA GLN A 10 -32.99 23.41 15.08
C GLN A 10 -34.23 22.90 14.38
N ARG A 11 -34.94 23.77 13.65
CA ARG A 11 -36.12 23.40 12.89
C ARG A 11 -35.76 23.04 11.46
N ASN A 12 -36.18 21.86 11.01
CA ASN A 12 -36.05 21.47 9.63
C ASN A 12 -37.09 22.21 8.76
N LYS A 13 -36.64 22.98 7.79
CA LYS A 13 -37.51 23.78 6.92
C LYS A 13 -38.45 22.93 6.03
N LYS A 14 -38.06 21.68 5.68
CA LYS A 14 -38.87 20.82 4.81
C LYS A 14 -39.92 20.01 5.57
N THR A 15 -39.58 19.50 6.76
CA THR A 15 -40.45 18.61 7.52
C THR A 15 -41.11 19.29 8.74
N GLY A 16 -40.75 20.51 9.08
CA GLY A 16 -41.20 21.23 10.27
C GLY A 16 -40.68 20.66 11.60
N ALA A 17 -39.99 19.54 11.58
CA ALA A 17 -39.48 18.84 12.75
C ALA A 17 -38.44 19.66 13.51
N VAL A 18 -38.54 19.68 14.86
CA VAL A 18 -37.59 20.37 15.74
C VAL A 18 -36.64 19.35 16.36
N TYR A 19 -35.36 19.55 16.19
CA TYR A 19 -34.29 18.74 16.74
C TYR A 19 -33.57 19.46 17.85
N VAL A 20 -33.24 18.76 18.93
CA VAL A 20 -32.60 19.33 20.12
C VAL A 20 -31.17 18.88 20.23
N TYR A 21 -30.27 19.83 20.40
CA TYR A 21 -28.82 19.61 20.51
C TYR A 21 -28.27 20.22 21.80
N SER A 22 -27.34 19.52 22.44
CA SER A 22 -26.46 20.10 23.46
C SER A 22 -25.20 20.63 22.77
N VAL A 23 -24.93 21.92 22.88
CA VAL A 23 -23.81 22.58 22.19
C VAL A 23 -22.82 23.12 23.21
N ARG A 24 -21.56 22.80 23.07
CA ARG A 24 -20.46 23.33 23.87
C ARG A 24 -19.49 24.05 22.94
N SER A 25 -19.22 25.32 23.21
CA SER A 25 -18.18 26.07 22.52
C SER A 25 -16.84 25.85 23.19
N TYR A 26 -15.80 25.73 22.40
CA TYR A 26 -14.41 25.62 22.88
C TYR A 26 -13.44 26.29 21.90
N TRP A 27 -12.29 26.68 22.41
CA TRP A 27 -11.22 27.22 21.60
C TRP A 27 -10.32 26.10 21.07
N ASP A 28 -10.20 25.99 19.75
CA ASP A 28 -9.30 25.04 19.08
C ASP A 28 -7.90 25.69 18.99
N LYS A 29 -6.96 25.17 19.78
CA LYS A 29 -5.59 25.69 19.86
C LYS A 29 -4.79 25.49 18.58
N GLU A 30 -5.05 24.42 17.82
CA GLU A 30 -4.35 24.11 16.57
C GLU A 30 -4.81 25.02 15.44
N LYS A 31 -6.12 25.29 15.37
CA LYS A 31 -6.73 26.12 14.31
C LYS A 31 -6.93 27.58 14.70
N LYS A 32 -6.55 27.93 15.95
CA LYS A 32 -6.67 29.30 16.52
C LYS A 32 -8.05 29.93 16.28
N ALA A 33 -9.13 29.13 16.40
CA ALA A 33 -10.49 29.55 16.11
C ALA A 33 -11.49 28.96 17.11
N PRO A 34 -12.61 29.66 17.42
CA PRO A 34 -13.70 29.11 18.23
C PRO A 34 -14.41 28.00 17.46
N ARG A 35 -14.69 26.89 18.12
CA ARG A 35 -15.42 25.76 17.56
C ARG A 35 -16.53 25.30 18.49
N ASN A 36 -17.58 24.72 17.89
CA ASN A 36 -18.70 24.15 18.60
C ASN A 36 -18.73 22.64 18.48
N LYS A 37 -18.87 21.96 19.60
CA LYS A 37 -19.14 20.52 19.65
C LYS A 37 -20.63 20.32 19.94
N GLN A 38 -21.34 19.65 19.04
CA GLN A 38 -22.77 19.41 19.14
C GLN A 38 -23.06 17.95 19.45
N LEU A 39 -23.98 17.70 20.38
CA LEU A 39 -24.50 16.37 20.69
C LEU A 39 -26.01 16.39 20.45
N TYR A 40 -26.48 15.54 19.55
CA TYR A 40 -27.89 15.36 19.28
C TYR A 40 -28.56 14.67 20.47
N LEU A 41 -29.59 15.29 21.05
CA LEU A 41 -30.35 14.77 22.19
C LEU A 41 -31.61 14.03 21.76
N GLY A 42 -32.31 14.53 20.75
CA GLY A 42 -33.54 13.94 20.27
C GLY A 42 -34.39 14.88 19.42
N LYS A 43 -35.58 14.43 19.07
CA LYS A 43 -36.59 15.20 18.36
C LYS A 43 -37.66 15.68 19.35
N LEU A 44 -38.04 16.96 19.27
CA LEU A 44 -39.16 17.48 20.06
C LEU A 44 -40.47 17.02 19.41
N ASN A 45 -41.34 16.41 20.18
CA ASN A 45 -42.74 16.17 19.76
C ASN A 45 -43.48 17.52 19.82
N GLN A 46 -44.06 17.95 18.69
CA GLN A 46 -44.75 19.24 18.61
C GLN A 46 -46.09 19.25 19.34
N GLU A 47 -46.70 18.07 19.57
CA GLU A 47 -48.01 17.95 20.22
C GLU A 47 -47.89 17.86 21.74
N THR A 48 -46.92 17.09 22.24
CA THR A 48 -46.76 16.85 23.69
C THR A 48 -45.64 17.70 24.31
N GLY A 49 -44.79 18.38 23.50
CA GLY A 49 -43.63 19.13 24.00
C GLY A 49 -42.51 18.25 24.57
N GLU A 50 -42.66 16.95 24.53
CA GLU A 50 -41.69 15.99 25.11
C GLU A 50 -40.51 15.72 24.15
N LEU A 51 -39.34 15.49 24.74
CA LEU A 51 -38.14 15.12 24.00
C LEU A 51 -38.18 13.58 23.71
N VAL A 52 -38.37 13.25 22.46
CA VAL A 52 -38.22 11.84 22.01
C VAL A 52 -36.72 11.58 21.78
N PRO A 53 -36.09 10.74 22.63
CA PRO A 53 -34.67 10.46 22.51
C PRO A 53 -34.34 9.75 21.20
N SER A 54 -33.13 9.98 20.66
CA SER A 54 -32.69 9.36 19.44
C SER A 54 -32.58 7.84 19.62
N THR A 55 -33.38 7.10 18.85
CA THR A 55 -33.26 5.62 18.74
C THR A 55 -32.14 5.19 17.82
N ARG A 56 -31.42 6.12 17.17
CA ARG A 56 -30.24 5.78 16.41
C ARG A 56 -29.19 5.15 17.33
N ARG A 57 -29.01 3.86 17.21
CA ARG A 57 -27.87 3.18 17.82
C ARG A 57 -26.61 3.95 17.41
N LYS A 58 -25.84 4.45 18.39
CA LYS A 58 -24.48 4.93 18.13
C LYS A 58 -23.80 3.93 17.23
N PRO A 59 -23.14 4.34 16.12
CA PRO A 59 -22.38 3.39 15.33
C PRO A 59 -21.49 2.65 16.34
N ARG A 60 -21.68 1.33 16.44
CA ARG A 60 -20.78 0.51 17.26
C ARG A 60 -19.38 0.85 16.77
N LYS A 61 -18.56 1.46 17.63
CA LYS A 61 -17.12 1.40 17.42
C LYS A 61 -16.84 -0.07 17.17
N LYS A 62 -16.45 -0.42 15.93
CA LYS A 62 -15.89 -1.74 15.68
C LYS A 62 -14.73 -1.85 16.65
N GLU A 63 -14.91 -2.57 17.74
CA GLU A 63 -13.80 -3.01 18.57
C GLU A 63 -12.90 -3.75 17.60
N LYS A 64 -11.72 -3.18 17.35
CA LYS A 64 -10.68 -3.88 16.61
C LYS A 64 -10.47 -5.18 17.37
N ALA A 65 -10.68 -6.31 16.72
CA ALA A 65 -10.38 -7.60 17.29
C ALA A 65 -8.97 -7.56 17.90
N PRO A 66 -8.76 -8.02 19.13
CA PRO A 66 -7.44 -8.05 19.73
C PRO A 66 -6.52 -8.86 18.81
N GLY A 67 -5.47 -8.24 18.29
CA GLY A 67 -4.55 -8.84 17.31
C GLY A 67 -4.63 -8.32 15.87
N SER A 68 -5.56 -7.43 15.52
CA SER A 68 -5.65 -6.87 14.16
C SER A 68 -4.75 -5.64 13.93
N GLU A 69 -3.98 -5.21 14.94
CA GLU A 69 -3.00 -4.15 14.75
C GLU A 69 -1.80 -4.69 13.98
N GLY A 70 -1.71 -4.31 12.72
CA GLY A 70 -0.56 -4.59 11.88
C GLY A 70 -0.60 -5.83 11.00
N ALA A 71 -1.69 -6.62 10.98
CA ALA A 71 -1.81 -7.72 10.03
C ALA A 71 -1.99 -7.17 8.59
N VAL A 72 -0.92 -7.18 7.82
CA VAL A 72 -0.94 -6.83 6.39
C VAL A 72 -1.06 -8.13 5.59
N ALA A 73 -2.19 -8.31 4.89
CA ALA A 73 -2.35 -9.43 3.97
C ALA A 73 -1.50 -9.18 2.72
N LYS A 74 -0.64 -10.13 2.35
CA LYS A 74 0.18 -10.09 1.14
C LYS A 74 -0.19 -11.23 0.20
N VAL A 75 -0.14 -10.96 -1.10
CA VAL A 75 -0.30 -11.97 -2.14
C VAL A 75 0.98 -12.83 -2.20
N ALA A 76 0.85 -14.14 -2.00
CA ALA A 76 1.99 -15.05 -1.89
C ALA A 76 2.12 -16.00 -3.07
N GLY A 77 1.03 -16.55 -3.59
CA GLY A 77 1.02 -17.67 -4.54
C GLY A 77 1.98 -17.53 -5.74
N PRO A 78 1.86 -16.49 -6.57
CA PRO A 78 2.75 -16.30 -7.71
C PRO A 78 4.22 -16.17 -7.34
N CYS A 79 4.52 -15.51 -6.22
CA CYS A 79 5.89 -15.31 -5.76
C CYS A 79 6.51 -16.62 -5.24
N LEU A 80 5.73 -17.47 -4.58
CA LEU A 80 6.20 -18.79 -4.14
C LEU A 80 6.52 -19.71 -5.31
N LEU A 81 5.70 -19.69 -6.37
CA LEU A 81 5.95 -20.44 -7.60
C LEU A 81 7.26 -19.96 -8.27
N LEU A 82 7.41 -18.63 -8.45
CA LEU A 82 8.63 -18.08 -9.04
C LEU A 82 9.87 -18.32 -8.18
N GLN A 83 9.73 -18.31 -6.86
CA GLN A 83 10.81 -18.68 -5.95
C GLN A 83 11.26 -20.13 -6.19
N LYS A 84 10.31 -21.06 -6.28
CA LYS A 84 10.60 -22.46 -6.58
C LYS A 84 11.30 -22.63 -7.92
N ILE A 85 10.82 -21.96 -8.97
CA ILE A 85 11.46 -21.98 -10.29
C ILE A 85 12.88 -21.42 -10.22
N ALA A 86 13.11 -20.31 -9.51
CA ALA A 86 14.44 -19.71 -9.38
C ALA A 86 15.42 -20.62 -8.60
N GLU A 87 14.92 -21.42 -7.67
CA GLU A 87 15.71 -22.44 -6.94
C GLU A 87 16.02 -23.64 -7.84
N ASP A 88 15.01 -24.20 -8.50
CA ASP A 88 15.16 -25.40 -9.35
C ASP A 88 16.06 -25.12 -10.57
N THR A 89 15.96 -23.95 -11.18
CA THR A 89 16.87 -23.52 -12.26
C THR A 89 18.25 -23.13 -11.76
N GLY A 90 18.43 -22.91 -10.45
CA GLY A 90 19.66 -22.43 -9.83
C GLY A 90 19.92 -20.93 -10.05
N LEU A 91 18.97 -20.17 -10.60
CA LEU A 91 19.06 -18.73 -10.77
C LEU A 91 19.32 -18.01 -9.45
N ALA A 92 18.61 -18.38 -8.40
CA ALA A 92 18.77 -17.79 -7.07
C ALA A 92 20.20 -18.00 -6.52
N ALA A 93 20.79 -19.18 -6.72
CA ALA A 93 22.15 -19.49 -6.29
C ALA A 93 23.21 -18.68 -7.06
N ILE A 94 23.06 -18.53 -8.37
CA ILE A 94 23.98 -17.75 -9.21
C ILE A 94 23.87 -16.26 -8.87
N LEU A 95 22.65 -15.71 -8.72
CA LEU A 95 22.44 -14.32 -8.29
C LEU A 95 23.06 -14.06 -6.92
N LYS A 96 22.92 -14.97 -5.97
CA LYS A 96 23.54 -14.86 -4.64
C LYS A 96 25.07 -14.84 -4.71
N LYS A 97 25.66 -15.61 -5.64
CA LYS A 97 27.11 -15.66 -5.84
C LYS A 97 27.65 -14.38 -6.49
N CYS A 98 26.92 -13.82 -7.48
CA CYS A 98 27.34 -12.60 -8.19
C CYS A 98 27.01 -11.33 -7.42
N PHE A 99 25.87 -11.30 -6.73
CA PHE A 99 25.30 -10.11 -6.08
C PHE A 99 24.93 -10.39 -4.61
N PRO A 100 25.89 -10.74 -3.74
CA PRO A 100 25.58 -11.25 -2.39
C PRO A 100 24.72 -10.29 -1.55
N GLN A 101 24.87 -8.99 -1.73
CA GLN A 101 24.14 -7.96 -0.98
C GLN A 101 22.77 -7.60 -1.59
N SER A 102 22.60 -7.78 -2.89
CA SER A 102 21.46 -7.28 -3.64
C SER A 102 20.61 -8.35 -4.35
N TYR A 103 21.02 -9.63 -4.30
CA TYR A 103 20.35 -10.71 -5.01
C TYR A 103 18.85 -10.82 -4.71
N LYS A 104 18.44 -10.57 -3.44
CA LYS A 104 17.03 -10.60 -3.06
C LYS A 104 16.23 -9.49 -3.73
N ALA A 105 16.80 -8.29 -3.82
CA ALA A 105 16.15 -7.17 -4.50
C ALA A 105 16.08 -7.44 -6.02
N ILE A 106 17.17 -7.90 -6.63
CA ILE A 106 17.20 -8.27 -8.05
C ILE A 106 16.15 -9.35 -8.34
N LEU A 107 16.09 -10.42 -7.56
CA LEU A 107 15.14 -11.50 -7.73
C LEU A 107 13.69 -11.01 -7.58
N SER A 108 13.43 -10.07 -6.67
CA SER A 108 12.12 -9.45 -6.51
C SER A 108 11.71 -8.62 -7.72
N LEU A 109 12.64 -7.89 -8.35
CA LEU A 109 12.39 -7.17 -9.60
C LEU A 109 12.10 -8.13 -10.76
N VAL A 110 12.82 -9.25 -10.84
CA VAL A 110 12.54 -10.32 -11.81
C VAL A 110 11.13 -10.88 -11.63
N PHE A 111 10.69 -11.13 -10.38
CA PHE A 111 9.34 -11.60 -10.10
C PHE A 111 8.28 -10.56 -10.50
N PHE A 112 8.54 -9.29 -10.25
CA PHE A 112 7.65 -8.21 -10.68
C PHE A 112 7.49 -8.17 -12.20
N ILE A 113 8.59 -8.23 -12.95
CA ILE A 113 8.57 -8.21 -14.41
C ILE A 113 7.83 -9.45 -14.95
N ALA A 114 8.15 -10.63 -14.44
CA ALA A 114 7.53 -11.89 -14.88
C ALA A 114 6.01 -11.93 -14.63
N GLN A 115 5.54 -11.30 -13.54
CA GLN A 115 4.12 -11.29 -13.19
C GLN A 115 3.32 -10.18 -13.88
N LYS A 116 3.91 -9.01 -14.06
CA LYS A 116 3.18 -7.80 -14.46
C LYS A 116 3.57 -7.28 -15.85
N GLY A 117 4.80 -7.51 -16.32
CA GLY A 117 5.27 -6.92 -17.57
C GLY A 117 5.23 -5.38 -17.59
N LEU A 118 5.22 -4.74 -16.42
CA LEU A 118 5.09 -3.30 -16.28
C LEU A 118 6.47 -2.63 -16.07
N PRO A 119 6.58 -1.32 -16.35
CA PRO A 119 7.80 -0.56 -16.05
C PRO A 119 8.17 -0.64 -14.57
N LEU A 120 9.47 -0.72 -14.27
CA LEU A 120 10.01 -0.85 -12.92
C LEU A 120 9.59 0.27 -11.96
N SER A 121 9.23 1.45 -12.47
CA SER A 121 8.65 2.55 -11.68
C SER A 121 7.35 2.18 -10.96
N ARG A 122 6.66 1.12 -11.39
CA ARG A 122 5.44 0.60 -10.76
C ARG A 122 5.69 -0.48 -9.72
N CYS A 123 6.95 -0.85 -9.47
CA CYS A 123 7.33 -1.95 -8.57
C CYS A 123 6.94 -1.68 -7.11
N GLU A 124 6.93 -0.43 -6.65
CA GLU A 124 6.67 -0.07 -5.25
C GLU A 124 5.30 -0.58 -4.77
N ALA A 125 4.23 -0.27 -5.50
CA ALA A 125 2.88 -0.68 -5.14
C ALA A 125 2.72 -2.23 -5.16
N TRP A 126 3.37 -2.91 -6.11
CA TRP A 126 3.38 -4.36 -6.18
C TRP A 126 4.15 -4.96 -4.99
N SER A 127 5.36 -4.49 -4.70
CA SER A 127 6.20 -5.00 -3.62
C SER A 127 5.59 -4.78 -2.24
N ALA A 128 4.84 -3.68 -2.03
CA ALA A 128 4.11 -3.45 -0.80
C ALA A 128 3.01 -4.51 -0.54
N SER A 129 2.40 -5.06 -1.60
CA SER A 129 1.24 -5.96 -1.54
C SER A 129 1.57 -7.44 -1.76
N HIS A 130 2.80 -7.79 -2.15
CA HIS A 130 3.21 -9.16 -2.47
C HIS A 130 4.27 -9.68 -1.50
N LEU A 131 4.27 -11.00 -1.28
CA LEU A 131 5.35 -11.68 -0.56
C LEU A 131 6.48 -12.00 -1.57
N HIS A 132 7.60 -11.33 -1.45
CA HIS A 132 8.74 -11.48 -2.37
C HIS A 132 10.07 -11.57 -1.60
N PRO A 133 11.20 -12.02 -2.21
CA PRO A 133 12.45 -12.34 -1.51
C PRO A 133 13.07 -11.18 -0.72
N PHE A 134 12.90 -9.94 -1.17
CA PHE A 134 13.42 -8.76 -0.48
C PHE A 134 12.61 -8.42 0.78
N GLY A 135 11.27 -8.63 0.75
CA GLY A 135 10.40 -8.50 1.92
C GLY A 135 9.90 -7.10 2.25
N GLU A 136 10.54 -6.05 1.74
CA GLU A 136 10.20 -4.64 1.95
C GLU A 136 9.73 -3.97 0.65
N PRO A 137 8.93 -2.89 0.71
CA PRO A 137 8.58 -2.13 -0.48
C PRO A 137 9.82 -1.59 -1.21
N ILE A 138 9.84 -1.72 -2.54
CA ILE A 138 10.98 -1.31 -3.37
C ILE A 138 10.62 -0.02 -4.09
N ALA A 139 11.00 1.12 -3.51
CA ALA A 139 10.77 2.43 -4.10
C ALA A 139 11.56 2.62 -5.41
N SER A 140 11.07 3.46 -6.31
CA SER A 140 11.68 3.76 -7.62
C SER A 140 13.12 4.24 -7.50
N GLN A 141 13.43 5.06 -6.49
CA GLN A 141 14.81 5.50 -6.22
C GLN A 141 15.73 4.31 -5.94
N ARG A 142 15.30 3.37 -5.09
CA ARG A 142 16.08 2.17 -4.76
C ARG A 142 16.31 1.28 -5.97
N VAL A 143 15.33 1.18 -6.88
CA VAL A 143 15.51 0.49 -8.17
C VAL A 143 16.62 1.15 -8.97
N THR A 144 16.61 2.48 -9.07
CA THR A 144 17.63 3.23 -9.80
C THR A 144 19.03 3.05 -9.19
N GLU A 145 19.14 3.11 -7.86
CA GLU A 145 20.41 2.90 -7.15
C GLU A 145 20.93 1.48 -7.37
N LEU A 146 20.04 0.48 -7.28
CA LEU A 146 20.38 -0.92 -7.54
C LEU A 146 20.91 -1.13 -8.96
N LEU A 147 20.19 -0.63 -9.97
CA LEU A 147 20.60 -0.78 -11.37
C LEU A 147 21.94 -0.08 -11.66
N ARG A 148 22.19 1.07 -11.05
CA ARG A 148 23.49 1.77 -11.17
C ARG A 148 24.64 1.06 -10.48
N SER A 149 24.35 0.27 -9.45
CA SER A 149 25.38 -0.48 -8.72
C SER A 149 25.84 -1.74 -9.43
N ILE A 150 25.11 -2.21 -10.45
CA ILE A 150 25.48 -3.37 -11.26
C ILE A 150 26.52 -2.96 -12.29
N THR A 151 27.73 -3.48 -12.15
CA THR A 151 28.83 -3.20 -13.08
C THR A 151 28.78 -4.12 -14.30
N GLU A 152 29.55 -3.81 -15.36
CA GLU A 152 29.68 -4.69 -16.51
C GLU A 152 30.37 -6.00 -16.11
N ASP A 153 31.35 -5.96 -15.22
CA ASP A 153 32.02 -7.16 -14.71
C ASP A 153 31.06 -8.10 -13.96
N ASP A 154 30.12 -7.52 -13.20
CA ASP A 154 29.09 -8.31 -12.52
C ASP A 154 28.16 -9.00 -13.52
N ARG A 155 27.79 -8.30 -14.59
CA ARG A 155 26.98 -8.86 -15.69
C ARG A 155 27.70 -10.00 -16.40
N GLN A 156 28.97 -9.80 -16.76
CA GLN A 156 29.79 -10.81 -17.41
C GLN A 156 29.96 -12.05 -16.51
N ARG A 157 30.22 -11.84 -15.23
CA ARG A 157 30.31 -12.92 -14.25
C ARG A 157 28.99 -13.72 -14.16
N PHE A 158 27.88 -13.03 -14.10
CA PHE A 158 26.56 -13.66 -14.08
C PHE A 158 26.33 -14.49 -15.35
N LEU A 159 26.56 -13.91 -16.53
CA LEU A 159 26.39 -14.58 -17.80
C LEU A 159 27.28 -15.82 -17.91
N ALA A 160 28.56 -15.70 -17.54
CA ALA A 160 29.50 -16.83 -17.57
C ALA A 160 29.01 -18.01 -16.70
N LEU A 161 28.50 -17.72 -15.48
CA LEU A 161 27.97 -18.77 -14.60
C LEU A 161 26.63 -19.33 -15.10
N TRP A 162 25.82 -18.51 -15.74
CA TRP A 162 24.53 -18.94 -16.30
C TRP A 162 24.75 -19.86 -17.51
N LEU A 163 25.64 -19.47 -18.42
CA LEU A 163 25.98 -20.25 -19.62
C LEU A 163 26.57 -21.64 -19.28
N GLN A 164 27.25 -21.79 -18.13
CA GLN A 164 27.75 -23.11 -17.70
C GLN A 164 26.65 -24.13 -17.40
N LYS A 165 25.37 -23.67 -17.28
CA LYS A 165 24.22 -24.56 -17.07
C LYS A 165 23.57 -25.02 -18.38
N ILE A 166 23.94 -24.41 -19.49
CA ILE A 166 23.45 -24.81 -20.82
C ILE A 166 24.03 -26.16 -21.17
N THR A 167 23.16 -27.10 -21.51
CA THR A 167 23.53 -28.44 -21.97
C THR A 167 23.54 -28.49 -23.49
N GLU A 168 24.06 -29.59 -24.07
CA GLU A 168 24.06 -29.80 -25.52
C GLU A 168 22.66 -29.84 -26.14
N ASP A 169 21.63 -30.13 -25.33
CA ASP A 169 20.23 -30.17 -25.75
C ASP A 169 19.53 -28.80 -25.68
N ASP A 170 20.19 -27.75 -25.15
CA ASP A 170 19.64 -26.42 -25.03
C ASP A 170 19.93 -25.59 -26.29
N TYR A 171 18.97 -24.76 -26.68
CA TYR A 171 19.11 -23.83 -27.77
C TYR A 171 19.40 -22.41 -27.24
N LEU A 172 20.46 -21.78 -27.74
CA LEU A 172 20.75 -20.39 -27.48
C LEU A 172 20.11 -19.49 -28.56
N CYS A 173 19.10 -18.71 -28.18
CA CYS A 173 18.48 -17.73 -29.05
C CYS A 173 19.11 -16.35 -28.81
N TYR A 174 19.66 -15.74 -29.88
CA TYR A 174 20.15 -14.38 -29.84
C TYR A 174 19.10 -13.46 -30.48
N ASP A 175 18.53 -12.55 -29.70
CA ASP A 175 17.58 -11.56 -30.17
C ASP A 175 18.14 -10.15 -30.00
N ILE A 176 17.98 -9.30 -31.02
CA ILE A 176 18.37 -7.91 -31.00
C ILE A 176 17.12 -7.05 -30.92
N THR A 177 16.90 -6.41 -29.77
CA THR A 177 15.83 -5.43 -29.60
C THR A 177 16.40 -4.03 -29.72
N SER A 178 15.92 -3.25 -30.68
CA SER A 178 16.25 -1.82 -30.79
C SER A 178 15.18 -0.98 -30.09
N ILE A 179 15.61 -0.09 -29.20
CA ILE A 179 14.72 0.86 -28.51
C ILE A 179 15.05 2.26 -29.05
N SER A 180 14.06 2.87 -29.71
CA SER A 180 14.20 4.27 -30.15
C SER A 180 13.87 5.19 -28.98
N SER A 181 14.80 6.07 -28.61
CA SER A 181 14.57 7.13 -27.62
C SER A 181 14.35 8.45 -28.34
N TYR A 182 13.23 9.09 -28.10
CA TYR A 182 12.91 10.44 -28.60
C TYR A 182 13.24 11.54 -27.60
N SER A 183 13.93 11.22 -26.49
CA SER A 183 14.35 12.24 -25.54
C SER A 183 15.48 13.05 -26.17
N GLN A 184 15.19 14.31 -26.52
CA GLN A 184 16.22 15.30 -26.77
C GLN A 184 16.86 15.64 -25.42
N GLY A 185 18.13 15.26 -25.24
CA GLY A 185 18.88 15.67 -24.07
C GLY A 185 19.01 17.18 -24.04
N ASN A 186 18.52 17.82 -23.01
CA ASN A 186 18.86 19.19 -22.64
C ASN A 186 20.13 19.15 -21.81
#